data_191507de8fa5eed4934a681ac821494f
#
_entry.id   191507de8fa5eed4934a681ac821494f
#
_cell.length_a   1.000
_cell.length_b   1.000
_cell.length_c   1.000
_cell.angle_alpha   90.00
_cell.angle_beta   90.00
_cell.angle_gamma   90.00
#
_symmetry.space_group_name_H-M   'P 1'
#
loop_
_entity.id
_entity.type
_entity.pdbx_description
1 polymer ?
#
loop_
_entity_poly.entity_id
_entity_poly.type
_entity_poly.pdbx_seq_one_letter_code
_entity_poly.pdbx_strand_id
1 'polypeptide(L)'
;MVDPDMLSLVTFAFCIAGFVKGMVGLGLPTVSLGLLSLFVDLSTAMALLVMPSLVTNIWQAIAGGEFTSLFRRLWLFLLLAVTMVHVGAELFTMVEMLLLQRSLGALLLLYALLALVGKTPRLSPIQERVSSPICGAINGMLTGLTGTLFVPGVMFLQAIGLQRDALVQAMGMLFAAS
;
A
#
# COMPACT_ATOMS: atom_id res chain seq x y z
N MET A 1 -17.13 -15.68 -23.40
CA MET A 1 -18.24 -15.53 -22.43
C MET A 1 -17.62 -15.72 -21.08
N VAL A 2 -17.81 -14.75 -20.18
CA VAL A 2 -17.34 -14.90 -18.79
C VAL A 2 -18.23 -15.94 -18.12
N ASP A 3 -17.63 -16.95 -17.51
CA ASP A 3 -18.35 -18.01 -16.79
C ASP A 3 -19.12 -17.35 -15.62
N PRO A 4 -20.45 -17.56 -15.50
CA PRO A 4 -21.25 -16.97 -14.42
C PRO A 4 -20.74 -17.35 -13.03
N ASP A 5 -20.23 -18.57 -12.87
CA ASP A 5 -19.69 -19.07 -11.61
C ASP A 5 -18.40 -18.32 -11.24
N MET A 6 -17.53 -18.06 -12.22
CA MET A 6 -16.33 -17.27 -12.02
C MET A 6 -16.67 -15.80 -11.64
N LEU A 7 -17.68 -15.21 -12.28
CA LEU A 7 -18.11 -13.85 -11.94
C LEU A 7 -18.63 -13.75 -10.50
N SER A 8 -19.39 -14.75 -10.05
CA SER A 8 -19.91 -14.80 -8.68
C SER A 8 -18.78 -14.91 -7.64
N LEU A 9 -17.78 -15.74 -7.90
CA LEU A 9 -16.60 -15.90 -7.02
C LEU A 9 -15.77 -14.64 -6.94
N VAL A 10 -15.51 -13.99 -8.08
CA VAL A 10 -14.78 -12.72 -8.14
C VAL A 10 -15.52 -11.64 -7.36
N THR A 11 -16.84 -11.52 -7.56
CA THR A 11 -17.67 -10.56 -6.84
C THR A 11 -17.63 -10.81 -5.33
N PHE A 12 -17.77 -12.07 -4.90
CA PHE A 12 -17.68 -12.44 -3.49
C PHE A 12 -16.33 -12.10 -2.85
N ALA A 13 -15.22 -12.40 -3.56
CA ALA A 13 -13.88 -12.08 -3.11
C ALA A 13 -13.70 -10.56 -2.91
N PHE A 14 -14.19 -9.75 -3.86
CA PHE A 14 -14.12 -8.28 -3.75
C PHE A 14 -15.07 -7.71 -2.68
N CYS A 15 -16.22 -8.32 -2.43
CA CYS A 15 -17.11 -7.93 -1.33
C CYS A 15 -16.41 -8.10 0.03
N ILE A 16 -15.80 -9.27 0.26
CA ILE A 16 -15.04 -9.53 1.49
C ILE A 16 -13.86 -8.57 1.62
N ALA A 17 -13.05 -8.43 0.56
CA ALA A 17 -11.90 -7.56 0.57
C ALA A 17 -12.27 -6.08 0.75
N GLY A 18 -13.35 -5.63 0.14
CA GLY A 18 -13.91 -4.29 0.30
C GLY A 18 -14.40 -4.05 1.72
N PHE A 19 -15.06 -5.03 2.34
CA PHE A 19 -15.48 -4.96 3.75
C PHE A 19 -14.27 -4.82 4.68
N VAL A 20 -13.25 -5.65 4.51
CA VAL A 20 -12.00 -5.56 5.28
C VAL A 20 -11.34 -4.19 5.09
N LYS A 21 -11.24 -3.71 3.84
CA LYS A 21 -10.68 -2.39 3.55
C LYS A 21 -11.50 -1.26 4.20
N GLY A 22 -12.81 -1.35 4.18
CA GLY A 22 -13.69 -0.38 4.82
C GLY A 22 -13.50 -0.29 6.33
N MET A 23 -13.23 -1.43 6.99
CA MET A 23 -12.98 -1.47 8.44
C MET A 23 -11.59 -0.98 8.84
N VAL A 24 -10.57 -1.35 8.08
CA VAL A 24 -9.15 -1.17 8.46
C VAL A 24 -8.47 -0.05 7.67
N GLY A 25 -9.05 0.35 6.54
CA GLY A 25 -8.49 1.35 5.62
C GLY A 25 -7.46 0.77 4.65
N LEU A 26 -7.12 -0.52 4.75
CA LEU A 26 -6.16 -1.23 3.90
C LEU A 26 -6.54 -2.70 3.77
N GLY A 27 -5.84 -3.42 2.87
CA GLY A 27 -5.99 -4.88 2.74
C GLY A 27 -6.80 -5.34 1.54
N LEU A 28 -7.42 -4.45 0.74
CA LEU A 28 -8.16 -4.88 -0.45
C LEU A 28 -7.29 -5.70 -1.39
N PRO A 29 -6.09 -5.27 -1.81
CA PRO A 29 -5.24 -6.08 -2.68
C PRO A 29 -4.85 -7.41 -2.04
N THR A 30 -4.45 -7.41 -0.77
CA THR A 30 -3.96 -8.61 -0.09
C THR A 30 -5.06 -9.66 0.08
N VAL A 31 -6.24 -9.25 0.52
CA VAL A 31 -7.37 -10.16 0.75
C VAL A 31 -7.93 -10.67 -0.58
N SER A 32 -8.13 -9.76 -1.57
CA SER A 32 -8.62 -10.18 -2.88
C SER A 32 -7.64 -11.10 -3.58
N LEU A 33 -6.33 -10.77 -3.56
CA LEU A 33 -5.33 -11.60 -4.19
C LEU A 33 -5.28 -13.00 -3.56
N GLY A 34 -5.31 -13.06 -2.23
CA GLY A 34 -5.36 -14.34 -1.52
C GLY A 34 -6.57 -15.18 -1.86
N LEU A 35 -7.77 -14.57 -1.97
CA LEU A 35 -8.98 -15.28 -2.33
C LEU A 35 -9.03 -15.65 -3.81
N LEU A 36 -8.68 -14.72 -4.71
CA LEU A 36 -8.73 -14.95 -6.15
C LEU A 36 -7.71 -16.00 -6.60
N SER A 37 -6.52 -16.03 -5.99
CA SER A 37 -5.47 -17.02 -6.34
C SER A 37 -5.87 -18.47 -6.07
N LEU A 38 -6.97 -18.71 -5.35
CA LEU A 38 -7.55 -20.05 -5.19
C LEU A 38 -8.31 -20.54 -6.43
N PHE A 39 -8.74 -19.62 -7.29
CA PHE A 39 -9.66 -19.91 -8.41
C PHE A 39 -9.09 -19.53 -9.78
N VAL A 40 -8.19 -18.55 -9.83
CA VAL A 40 -7.55 -18.07 -11.06
C VAL A 40 -6.04 -17.98 -10.86
N ASP A 41 -5.28 -17.95 -11.95
CA ASP A 41 -3.84 -17.73 -11.93
C ASP A 41 -3.50 -16.34 -11.38
N LEU A 42 -2.30 -16.23 -10.81
CA LEU A 42 -1.85 -15.03 -10.11
C LEU A 42 -1.85 -13.78 -11.01
N SER A 43 -1.50 -13.91 -12.29
CA SER A 43 -1.47 -12.79 -13.21
C SER A 43 -2.87 -12.25 -13.52
N THR A 44 -3.84 -13.13 -13.69
CA THR A 44 -5.27 -12.76 -13.86
C THR A 44 -5.81 -12.13 -12.57
N ALA A 45 -5.51 -12.68 -11.39
CA ALA A 45 -5.89 -12.11 -10.12
C ALA A 45 -5.33 -10.69 -9.93
N MET A 46 -4.06 -10.47 -10.28
CA MET A 46 -3.43 -9.14 -10.25
C MET A 46 -4.11 -8.15 -11.21
N ALA A 47 -4.40 -8.56 -12.45
CA ALA A 47 -5.07 -7.73 -13.43
C ALA A 47 -6.47 -7.29 -12.97
N LEU A 48 -7.24 -8.20 -12.36
CA LEU A 48 -8.58 -7.91 -11.82
C LEU A 48 -8.54 -6.92 -10.65
N LEU A 49 -7.43 -6.89 -9.90
CA LEU A 49 -7.24 -6.02 -8.74
C LEU A 49 -6.96 -4.57 -9.08
N VAL A 50 -6.31 -4.28 -10.21
CA VAL A 50 -5.81 -2.94 -10.53
C VAL A 50 -6.92 -1.89 -10.47
N MET A 51 -8.02 -2.12 -11.17
CA MET A 51 -9.12 -1.15 -11.24
C MET A 51 -9.87 -0.96 -9.91
N PRO A 52 -10.33 -2.00 -9.21
CA PRO A 52 -10.97 -1.84 -7.91
C PRO A 52 -10.05 -1.19 -6.86
N SER A 53 -8.76 -1.54 -6.87
CA SER A 53 -7.78 -0.96 -5.96
C SER A 53 -7.58 0.53 -6.24
N LEU A 54 -7.38 0.91 -7.49
CA LEU A 54 -7.21 2.30 -7.90
C LEU A 54 -8.42 3.15 -7.53
N VAL A 55 -9.62 2.71 -7.92
CA VAL A 55 -10.88 3.44 -7.64
C VAL A 55 -11.07 3.63 -6.14
N THR A 56 -10.90 2.57 -5.35
CA THR A 56 -11.10 2.65 -3.91
C THR A 56 -10.00 3.46 -3.20
N ASN A 57 -8.77 3.46 -3.69
CA ASN A 57 -7.69 4.28 -3.15
C ASN A 57 -7.89 5.76 -3.47
N ILE A 58 -8.30 6.10 -4.70
CA ILE A 58 -8.66 7.49 -5.06
C ILE A 58 -9.82 7.97 -4.20
N TRP A 59 -10.89 7.17 -4.07
CA TRP A 59 -12.00 7.51 -3.20
C TRP A 59 -11.55 7.76 -1.76
N GLN A 60 -10.75 6.87 -1.21
CA GLN A 60 -10.18 6.97 0.13
C GLN A 60 -9.31 8.22 0.30
N ALA A 61 -8.55 8.61 -0.74
CA ALA A 61 -7.73 9.82 -0.74
C ALA A 61 -8.55 11.10 -0.63
N ILE A 62 -9.73 11.16 -1.25
CA ILE A 62 -10.54 12.39 -1.32
C ILE A 62 -11.67 12.46 -0.28
N ALA A 63 -12.18 11.32 0.19
CA ALA A 63 -13.36 11.26 1.03
C ALA A 63 -13.16 11.68 2.50
N GLY A 64 -11.91 11.79 2.99
CA GLY A 64 -11.60 12.03 4.41
C GLY A 64 -11.73 13.49 4.88
N GLY A 65 -11.94 14.45 3.97
CA GLY A 65 -12.10 15.86 4.31
C GLY A 65 -10.83 16.66 4.62
N GLU A 66 -9.69 15.99 4.84
CA GLU A 66 -8.42 16.62 5.19
C GLU A 66 -7.39 16.63 4.04
N PHE A 67 -7.84 16.48 2.79
CA PHE A 67 -6.96 16.32 1.62
C PHE A 67 -5.89 17.41 1.54
N THR A 68 -6.30 18.68 1.63
CA THR A 68 -5.36 19.81 1.45
C THR A 68 -4.35 19.91 2.58
N SER A 69 -4.74 19.65 3.82
CA SER A 69 -3.84 19.68 4.98
C SER A 69 -2.83 18.53 4.92
N LEU A 70 -3.29 17.33 4.61
CA LEU A 70 -2.46 16.14 4.43
C LEU A 70 -1.52 16.28 3.24
N PHE A 71 -2.02 16.78 2.11
CA PHE A 71 -1.19 17.00 0.92
C PHE A 71 -0.05 17.98 1.21
N ARG A 72 -0.34 19.11 1.87
CA ARG A 72 0.71 20.10 2.27
C ARG A 72 1.72 19.51 3.24
N ARG A 73 1.27 18.62 4.14
CA ARG A 73 2.14 17.99 5.14
C ARG A 73 3.00 16.88 4.52
N LEU A 74 2.45 16.12 3.58
CA LEU A 74 3.05 14.89 3.05
C LEU A 74 3.53 15.02 1.60
N TRP A 75 3.46 16.20 0.97
CA TRP A 75 3.75 16.36 -0.45
C TRP A 75 5.14 15.84 -0.86
N LEU A 76 6.17 16.08 -0.03
CA LEU A 76 7.53 15.62 -0.32
C LEU A 76 7.66 14.10 -0.17
N PHE A 77 6.98 13.52 0.83
CA PHE A 77 6.86 12.06 1.00
C PHE A 77 6.20 11.42 -0.23
N LEU A 78 5.05 11.96 -0.65
CA LEU A 78 4.32 11.45 -1.81
C LEU A 78 5.09 11.62 -3.12
N LEU A 79 5.70 12.79 -3.32
CA LEU A 79 6.51 13.06 -4.52
C LEU A 79 7.66 12.06 -4.65
N LEU A 80 8.41 11.84 -3.56
CA LEU A 80 9.52 10.89 -3.59
C LEU A 80 9.04 9.44 -3.67
N ALA A 81 7.91 9.10 -3.06
CA ALA A 81 7.30 7.78 -3.23
C ALA A 81 6.99 7.52 -4.70
N VAL A 82 6.30 8.45 -5.38
CA VAL A 82 5.94 8.31 -6.82
C VAL A 82 7.19 8.22 -7.69
N THR A 83 8.14 9.14 -7.53
CA THR A 83 9.34 9.17 -8.39
C THR A 83 10.20 7.92 -8.21
N MET A 84 10.34 7.43 -6.98
CA MET A 84 11.16 6.26 -6.68
C MET A 84 10.49 4.93 -7.04
N VAL A 85 9.16 4.87 -7.22
CA VAL A 85 8.50 3.70 -7.81
C VAL A 85 9.06 3.41 -9.21
N HIS A 86 9.23 4.42 -10.04
CA HIS A 86 9.78 4.25 -11.39
C HIS A 86 11.22 3.72 -11.35
N VAL A 87 12.04 4.27 -10.45
CA VAL A 87 13.43 3.79 -10.25
C VAL A 87 13.43 2.35 -9.77
N GLY A 88 12.54 2.00 -8.83
CA GLY A 88 12.40 0.62 -8.34
C GLY A 88 11.93 -0.35 -9.44
N ALA A 89 10.99 0.07 -10.28
CA ALA A 89 10.48 -0.73 -11.38
C ALA A 89 11.56 -0.98 -12.46
N GLU A 90 12.42 -0.01 -12.74
CA GLU A 90 13.57 -0.21 -13.63
C GLU A 90 14.59 -1.19 -13.04
N LEU A 91 14.89 -1.04 -11.75
CA LEU A 91 15.80 -1.97 -11.05
C LEU A 91 15.24 -3.39 -10.96
N PHE A 92 13.92 -3.57 -10.90
CA PHE A 92 13.26 -4.87 -10.90
C PHE A 92 13.73 -5.76 -12.06
N THR A 93 13.95 -5.18 -13.24
CA THR A 93 14.39 -5.90 -14.44
C THR A 93 15.86 -6.35 -14.37
N MET A 94 16.66 -5.79 -13.46
CA MET A 94 18.10 -6.06 -13.32
C MET A 94 18.44 -6.96 -12.12
N VAL A 95 17.49 -7.18 -11.22
CA VAL A 95 17.70 -7.93 -9.97
C VAL A 95 17.15 -9.34 -10.10
N GLU A 96 17.88 -10.32 -9.57
CA GLU A 96 17.44 -11.71 -9.56
C GLU A 96 16.15 -11.89 -8.75
N MET A 97 15.18 -12.61 -9.33
CA MET A 97 13.87 -12.86 -8.70
C MET A 97 13.98 -13.44 -7.29
N LEU A 98 14.95 -14.33 -7.07
CA LEU A 98 15.18 -14.95 -5.76
C LEU A 98 15.59 -13.93 -4.71
N LEU A 99 16.41 -12.93 -5.07
CA LEU A 99 16.83 -11.85 -4.18
C LEU A 99 15.64 -10.94 -3.82
N LEU A 100 14.78 -10.64 -4.81
CA LEU A 100 13.56 -9.86 -4.59
C LEU A 100 12.59 -10.57 -3.63
N GLN A 101 12.36 -11.86 -3.83
CA GLN A 101 11.49 -12.66 -2.95
C GLN A 101 12.04 -12.74 -1.51
N ARG A 102 13.35 -12.93 -1.35
CA ARG A 102 14.01 -12.93 -0.04
C ARG A 102 13.91 -11.57 0.65
N SER A 103 14.15 -10.49 -0.09
CA SER A 103 14.04 -9.12 0.42
C SER A 103 12.61 -8.79 0.85
N LEU A 104 11.62 -9.17 0.05
CA LEU A 104 10.22 -9.04 0.38
C LEU A 104 9.86 -9.82 1.65
N GLY A 105 10.26 -11.09 1.73
CA GLY A 105 10.02 -11.92 2.91
C GLY A 105 10.66 -11.33 4.17
N ALA A 106 11.89 -10.84 4.08
CA ALA A 106 12.58 -10.19 5.20
C ALA A 106 11.87 -8.90 5.65
N LEU A 107 11.41 -8.06 4.71
CA LEU A 107 10.65 -6.85 5.00
C LEU A 107 9.31 -7.14 5.68
N LEU A 108 8.57 -8.13 5.18
CA LEU A 108 7.29 -8.54 5.78
C LEU A 108 7.50 -9.14 7.16
N LEU A 109 8.54 -9.93 7.37
CA LEU A 109 8.89 -10.46 8.69
C LEU A 109 9.25 -9.34 9.67
N LEU A 110 10.09 -8.39 9.24
CA LEU A 110 10.45 -7.23 10.04
C LEU A 110 9.20 -6.40 10.41
N TYR A 111 8.31 -6.15 9.45
CA TYR A 111 7.06 -5.46 9.70
C TYR A 111 6.18 -6.20 10.71
N ALA A 112 6.03 -7.52 10.56
CA ALA A 112 5.22 -8.33 11.47
C ALA A 112 5.79 -8.31 12.90
N LEU A 113 7.12 -8.42 13.05
CA LEU A 113 7.79 -8.35 14.35
C LEU A 113 7.60 -6.98 15.01
N LEU A 114 7.76 -5.89 14.25
CA LEU A 114 7.54 -4.54 14.76
C LEU A 114 6.07 -4.29 15.15
N ALA A 115 5.14 -4.82 14.36
CA ALA A 115 3.71 -4.75 14.65
C ALA A 115 3.33 -5.53 15.93
N LEU A 116 3.94 -6.68 16.18
CA LEU A 116 3.73 -7.49 17.40
C LEU A 116 4.25 -6.77 18.65
N VAL A 117 5.33 -5.99 18.56
CA VAL A 117 5.84 -5.19 19.67
C VAL A 117 4.85 -4.10 20.08
N GLY A 118 3.90 -3.72 19.22
CA GLY A 118 2.79 -2.82 19.52
C GLY A 118 3.17 -1.37 19.86
N LYS A 119 4.46 -1.02 19.76
CA LYS A 119 4.96 0.31 20.04
C LYS A 119 5.27 1.02 18.71
N THR A 120 4.33 1.76 18.18
CA THR A 120 4.65 2.74 17.13
C THR A 120 5.29 3.96 17.80
N PRO A 121 6.60 4.20 17.62
CA PRO A 121 7.22 5.40 18.16
C PRO A 121 6.57 6.62 17.53
N ARG A 122 6.12 7.57 18.33
CA ARG A 122 5.61 8.85 17.81
C ARG A 122 6.79 9.72 17.43
N LEU A 123 6.84 10.13 16.17
CA LEU A 123 7.84 11.05 15.68
C LEU A 123 7.54 12.48 16.17
N SER A 124 8.59 13.19 16.59
CA SER A 124 8.51 14.63 16.80
C SER A 124 8.39 15.38 15.45
N PRO A 125 7.87 16.62 15.42
CA PRO A 125 7.74 17.37 14.17
C PRO A 125 9.06 17.56 13.39
N ILE A 126 10.18 17.62 14.09
CA ILE A 126 11.52 17.71 13.46
C ILE A 126 11.89 16.36 12.82
N GLN A 127 11.69 15.26 13.56
CA GLN A 127 11.94 13.90 13.04
C GLN A 127 11.05 13.59 11.84
N GLU A 128 9.76 13.97 11.89
CA GLU A 128 8.84 13.83 10.77
C GLU A 128 9.36 14.52 9.52
N ARG A 129 9.78 15.79 9.63
CA ARG A 129 10.27 16.56 8.49
C ARG A 129 11.53 15.95 7.86
N VAL A 130 12.43 15.37 8.66
CA VAL A 130 13.67 14.75 8.17
C VAL A 130 13.39 13.34 7.62
N SER A 131 12.56 12.55 8.29
CA SER A 131 12.28 11.17 7.86
C SER A 131 11.26 11.08 6.71
N SER A 132 10.41 12.08 6.53
CA SER A 132 9.41 12.12 5.46
C SER A 132 10.00 11.86 4.06
N PRO A 133 10.98 12.63 3.57
CA PRO A 133 11.58 12.38 2.26
C PRO A 133 12.28 11.02 2.17
N ILE A 134 12.96 10.61 3.22
CA ILE A 134 13.71 9.34 3.27
C ILE A 134 12.72 8.15 3.22
N CYS A 135 11.69 8.19 4.05
CA CYS A 135 10.66 7.15 4.05
C CYS A 135 9.88 7.10 2.73
N GLY A 136 9.60 8.27 2.12
CA GLY A 136 8.97 8.33 0.80
C GLY A 136 9.83 7.69 -0.28
N ALA A 137 11.11 8.04 -0.34
CA ALA A 137 12.05 7.50 -1.32
C ALA A 137 12.21 5.97 -1.15
N ILE A 138 12.43 5.49 0.07
CA ILE A 138 12.59 4.05 0.35
C ILE A 138 11.28 3.30 0.03
N ASN A 139 10.13 3.87 0.44
CA ASN A 139 8.83 3.26 0.15
C ASN A 139 8.59 3.13 -1.34
N GLY A 140 8.81 4.19 -2.11
CA GLY A 140 8.65 4.16 -3.56
C GLY A 140 9.56 3.14 -4.22
N MET A 141 10.84 3.14 -3.87
CA MET A 141 11.82 2.18 -4.40
C MET A 141 11.42 0.72 -4.09
N LEU A 142 11.04 0.43 -2.84
CA LEU A 142 10.59 -0.90 -2.46
C LEU A 142 9.27 -1.29 -3.13
N THR A 143 8.34 -0.35 -3.29
CA THR A 143 7.10 -0.57 -4.04
C THR A 143 7.38 -0.95 -5.49
N GLY A 144 8.26 -0.21 -6.17
CA GLY A 144 8.65 -0.53 -7.55
C GLY A 144 9.36 -1.87 -7.69
N LEU A 145 10.19 -2.25 -6.70
CA LEU A 145 10.92 -3.53 -6.68
C LEU A 145 10.05 -4.74 -6.33
N THR A 146 9.04 -4.58 -5.46
CA THR A 146 8.34 -5.72 -4.83
C THR A 146 6.83 -5.69 -5.02
N GLY A 147 6.27 -4.60 -5.52
CA GLY A 147 4.82 -4.38 -5.59
C GLY A 147 4.16 -4.15 -4.22
N THR A 148 4.94 -4.02 -3.13
CA THR A 148 4.39 -3.85 -1.79
C THR A 148 4.35 -2.40 -1.36
N LEU A 149 3.17 -1.94 -0.95
CA LEU A 149 2.89 -0.56 -0.55
C LEU A 149 3.01 -0.31 0.96
N PHE A 150 3.28 -1.36 1.77
CA PHE A 150 3.11 -1.28 3.22
C PHE A 150 4.32 -0.73 3.98
N VAL A 151 5.53 -1.08 3.58
CA VAL A 151 6.75 -0.80 4.36
C VAL A 151 7.73 -0.01 3.52
N PRO A 152 8.26 1.08 4.04
CA PRO A 152 8.04 1.71 5.36
C PRO A 152 6.90 2.74 5.38
N GLY A 153 6.18 2.95 4.26
CA GLY A 153 5.22 4.04 4.11
C GLY A 153 4.11 4.05 5.15
N VAL A 154 3.40 2.93 5.31
CA VAL A 154 2.31 2.84 6.30
C VAL A 154 2.86 3.01 7.73
N MET A 155 4.03 2.44 8.04
CA MET A 155 4.66 2.61 9.35
C MET A 155 4.98 4.08 9.65
N PHE A 156 5.51 4.80 8.66
CA PHE A 156 5.77 6.23 8.78
C PHE A 156 4.47 7.01 9.04
N LEU A 157 3.41 6.76 8.26
CA LEU A 157 2.11 7.39 8.44
C LEU A 157 1.49 7.12 9.82
N GLN A 158 1.71 5.94 10.38
CA GLN A 158 1.31 5.61 11.75
C GLN A 158 2.14 6.35 12.80
N ALA A 159 3.45 6.49 12.57
CA ALA A 159 4.39 7.10 13.50
C ALA A 159 4.23 8.62 13.62
N ILE A 160 3.70 9.31 12.60
CA ILE A 160 3.45 10.75 12.64
C ILE A 160 2.20 11.16 13.41
N GLY A 161 1.49 10.17 14.01
CA GLY A 161 0.41 10.41 14.95
C GLY A 161 -0.86 11.01 14.35
N LEU A 162 -1.18 10.67 13.10
CA LEU A 162 -2.46 11.05 12.47
C LEU A 162 -3.65 10.42 13.22
N GLN A 163 -4.76 11.15 13.28
CA GLN A 163 -6.04 10.56 13.70
C GLN A 163 -6.46 9.48 12.70
N ARG A 164 -7.33 8.56 13.12
CA ARG A 164 -7.71 7.39 12.32
C ARG A 164 -8.16 7.76 10.91
N ASP A 165 -9.05 8.72 10.76
CA ASP A 165 -9.62 9.10 9.46
C ASP A 165 -8.57 9.78 8.57
N ALA A 166 -7.74 10.65 9.15
CA ALA A 166 -6.61 11.26 8.46
C ALA A 166 -5.55 10.22 8.04
N LEU A 167 -5.31 9.20 8.87
CA LEU A 167 -4.41 8.09 8.55
C LEU A 167 -4.94 7.27 7.36
N VAL A 168 -6.22 6.91 7.40
CA VAL A 168 -6.90 6.20 6.32
C VAL A 168 -6.82 6.99 5.02
N GLN A 169 -7.08 8.30 5.07
CA GLN A 169 -6.98 9.20 3.92
C GLN A 169 -5.54 9.30 3.39
N ALA A 170 -4.54 9.47 4.27
CA ALA A 170 -3.13 9.52 3.88
C ALA A 170 -2.65 8.22 3.23
N MET A 171 -3.12 7.05 3.72
CA MET A 171 -2.87 5.76 3.07
C MET A 171 -3.50 5.70 1.68
N GLY A 172 -4.74 6.21 1.52
CA GLY A 172 -5.39 6.33 0.22
C GLY A 172 -4.57 7.18 -0.75
N MET A 173 -4.05 8.32 -0.29
CA MET A 173 -3.17 9.19 -1.09
C MET A 173 -1.89 8.48 -1.52
N LEU A 174 -1.22 7.78 -0.60
CA LEU A 174 -0.03 7.01 -0.90
C LEU A 174 -0.31 5.91 -1.93
N PHE A 175 -1.36 5.11 -1.72
CA PHE A 175 -1.68 3.96 -2.57
C PHE A 175 -2.26 4.36 -3.94
N ALA A 176 -2.91 5.53 -4.04
CA ALA A 176 -3.37 6.06 -5.32
C ALA A 176 -2.24 6.67 -6.14
N ALA A 177 -1.18 7.15 -5.47
CA ALA A 177 -0.03 7.79 -6.11
C ALA A 177 1.05 6.80 -6.55
N SER A 178 1.17 5.65 -5.90
CA SER A 178 2.20 4.61 -6.16
C SER A 178 1.68 3.52 -7.07
#